data_f3a8f85208b0ace2565554eea9b41e41
#
_entry.id   f3a8f85208b0ace2565554eea9b41e41
#
_cell.length_a   1.000
_cell.length_b   1.000
_cell.length_c   1.000
_cell.angle_alpha   90.00
_cell.angle_beta   90.00
_cell.angle_gamma   90.00
#
_symmetry.space_group_name_H-M   'P 1'
#
loop_
_entity.id
_entity.type
_entity.pdbx_description
1 polymer ?
#
loop_
_entity_poly.entity_id
_entity_poly.type
_entity_poly.pdbx_seq_one_letter_code
_entity_poly.pdbx_strand_id
1 'polypeptide(L)'
;AMVLCSVVSVSLGTSWGTVGTVGLALMGIGAGFDIPVYWTAGAVVSGAFFGDKVSPLSDTTNLAPAVTGTDVFSHIKNMMPTTIPSMLIAFTIYLVAGFTLIDGEGASFEKITAITTALESNFTISAWLLLPALLVIVLAVKRMPPIPSLFAGVLAGAVAAMINQGAGIPKFPTFGDRG
;
A
#
# COMPACT_ATOMS: atom_id res chain seq x y z
N ALA A 1 -0.03 -1.13 10.02
CA ALA A 1 -0.88 -0.64 8.93
C ALA A 1 -0.27 0.60 8.26
N MET A 2 -0.03 1.69 9.01
CA MET A 2 0.43 2.98 8.48
C MET A 2 1.71 2.88 7.63
N VAL A 3 2.78 2.26 8.15
CA VAL A 3 4.07 2.11 7.42
C VAL A 3 3.91 1.30 6.14
N LEU A 4 3.20 0.17 6.20
CA LEU A 4 2.96 -0.66 5.00
C LEU A 4 2.18 0.12 3.92
N CYS A 5 1.11 0.83 4.31
CA CYS A 5 0.37 1.66 3.36
C CYS A 5 1.22 2.80 2.79
N SER A 6 2.13 3.39 3.58
CA SER A 6 3.06 4.41 3.08
C SER A 6 3.99 3.84 2.00
N VAL A 7 4.61 2.69 2.26
CA VAL A 7 5.54 2.06 1.31
C VAL A 7 4.83 1.67 0.02
N VAL A 8 3.65 1.05 0.14
CA VAL A 8 2.85 0.63 -1.02
C VAL A 8 2.38 1.85 -1.81
N SER A 9 1.91 2.90 -1.14
CA SER A 9 1.42 4.11 -1.79
C SER A 9 2.54 4.88 -2.50
N VAL A 10 3.74 4.95 -1.91
CA VAL A 10 4.93 5.51 -2.61
C VAL A 10 5.22 4.74 -3.89
N SER A 11 5.13 3.42 -3.83
CA SER A 11 5.43 2.54 -4.97
C SER A 11 4.37 2.62 -6.08
N LEU A 12 3.10 2.70 -5.71
CA LEU A 12 1.97 2.75 -6.65
C LEU A 12 1.64 4.17 -7.12
N GLY A 13 2.00 5.18 -6.33
CA GLY A 13 1.65 6.57 -6.62
C GLY A 13 0.14 6.85 -6.49
N THR A 14 -0.56 6.13 -5.61
CA THR A 14 -2.00 6.34 -5.41
C THR A 14 -2.43 6.02 -3.98
N SER A 15 -3.10 6.98 -3.34
CA SER A 15 -3.71 6.77 -2.02
C SER A 15 -4.95 5.90 -2.10
N TRP A 16 -5.84 6.16 -3.04
CA TRP A 16 -7.09 5.41 -3.20
C TRP A 16 -6.86 3.93 -3.56
N GLY A 17 -5.93 3.67 -4.48
CA GLY A 17 -5.53 2.31 -4.83
C GLY A 17 -4.97 1.55 -3.65
N THR A 18 -4.15 2.20 -2.82
CA THR A 18 -3.57 1.62 -1.61
C THR A 18 -4.63 1.34 -0.54
N VAL A 19 -5.55 2.28 -0.31
CA VAL A 19 -6.66 2.10 0.64
C VAL A 19 -7.57 0.96 0.21
N GLY A 20 -7.96 0.90 -1.07
CA GLY A 20 -8.88 -0.10 -1.60
C GLY A 20 -8.29 -1.50 -1.74
N THR A 21 -6.98 -1.67 -1.65
CA THR A 21 -6.29 -2.97 -1.76
C THR A 21 -5.66 -3.39 -0.43
N VAL A 22 -4.42 -3.00 -0.20
CA VAL A 22 -3.68 -3.34 1.03
C VAL A 22 -4.37 -2.78 2.27
N GLY A 23 -4.96 -1.59 2.17
CA GLY A 23 -5.70 -0.98 3.26
C GLY A 23 -6.87 -1.85 3.72
N LEU A 24 -7.67 -2.35 2.77
CA LEU A 24 -8.80 -3.23 3.07
C LEU A 24 -8.36 -4.54 3.73
N ALA A 25 -7.26 -5.14 3.25
CA ALA A 25 -6.68 -6.33 3.87
C ALA A 25 -6.24 -6.06 5.33
N LEU A 26 -5.58 -4.93 5.57
CA LEU A 26 -5.15 -4.51 6.91
C LEU A 26 -6.34 -4.19 7.83
N MET A 27 -7.45 -3.71 7.29
CA MET A 27 -8.71 -3.54 8.03
C MET A 27 -9.24 -4.89 8.52
N GLY A 28 -9.21 -5.92 7.67
CA GLY A 28 -9.59 -7.29 8.03
C GLY A 28 -8.69 -7.86 9.14
N ILE A 29 -7.37 -7.65 9.02
CA ILE A 29 -6.40 -8.06 10.06
C ILE A 29 -6.68 -7.31 11.37
N GLY A 30 -6.89 -5.99 11.34
CA GLY A 30 -7.21 -5.20 12.52
C GLY A 30 -8.48 -5.67 13.22
N ALA A 31 -9.52 -6.02 12.46
CA ALA A 31 -10.74 -6.62 13.00
C ALA A 31 -10.48 -8.00 13.63
N GLY A 32 -9.57 -8.80 13.07
CA GLY A 32 -9.15 -10.08 13.66
C GLY A 32 -8.44 -9.96 15.00
N PHE A 33 -7.81 -8.82 15.27
CA PHE A 33 -7.21 -8.45 16.56
C PHE A 33 -8.14 -7.69 17.50
N ASP A 34 -9.43 -7.60 17.16
CA ASP A 34 -10.43 -6.81 17.89
C ASP A 34 -10.05 -5.31 18.07
N ILE A 35 -9.20 -4.80 17.17
CA ILE A 35 -8.83 -3.38 17.15
C ILE A 35 -10.01 -2.57 16.59
N PRO A 36 -10.46 -1.51 17.27
CA PRO A 36 -11.53 -0.67 16.75
C PRO A 36 -11.23 -0.16 15.34
N VAL A 37 -12.20 -0.33 14.44
CA VAL A 37 -12.09 -0.09 12.99
C VAL A 37 -11.52 1.31 12.67
N TYR A 38 -11.91 2.33 13.44
CA TYR A 38 -11.47 3.71 13.22
C TYR A 38 -9.96 3.90 13.43
N TRP A 39 -9.31 3.15 14.34
CA TRP A 39 -7.85 3.21 14.51
C TRP A 39 -7.11 2.60 13.31
N THR A 40 -7.57 1.45 12.85
CA THR A 40 -6.96 0.79 11.69
C THR A 40 -7.20 1.60 10.43
N ALA A 41 -8.43 2.11 10.23
CA ALA A 41 -8.78 2.96 9.09
C ALA A 41 -7.95 4.25 9.07
N GLY A 42 -7.83 4.92 10.21
CA GLY A 42 -7.03 6.13 10.33
C GLY A 42 -5.55 5.88 9.99
N ALA A 43 -4.97 4.79 10.50
CA ALA A 43 -3.58 4.42 10.20
C ALA A 43 -3.37 4.09 8.70
N VAL A 44 -4.32 3.37 8.09
CA VAL A 44 -4.31 3.04 6.65
C VAL A 44 -4.35 4.32 5.80
N VAL A 45 -5.32 5.20 6.08
CA VAL A 45 -5.50 6.45 5.34
C VAL A 45 -4.29 7.36 5.50
N SER A 46 -3.80 7.54 6.73
CA SER A 46 -2.62 8.38 7.00
C SER A 46 -1.39 7.90 6.22
N GLY A 47 -1.15 6.59 6.21
CA GLY A 47 -0.04 6.00 5.46
C GLY A 47 -0.21 6.13 3.95
N ALA A 48 -1.40 5.84 3.44
CA ALA A 48 -1.69 5.91 2.01
C ALA A 48 -1.54 7.33 1.46
N PHE A 49 -2.07 8.33 2.14
CA PHE A 49 -1.95 9.73 1.71
C PHE A 49 -0.55 10.29 1.87
N PHE A 50 0.20 9.87 2.90
CA PHE A 50 1.61 10.23 3.00
C PHE A 50 2.39 9.72 1.81
N GLY A 51 2.25 8.42 1.49
CA GLY A 51 2.97 7.81 0.38
C GLY A 51 2.63 8.44 -0.97
N ASP A 52 1.36 8.69 -1.22
CA ASP A 52 0.88 9.39 -2.41
C ASP A 52 1.51 10.77 -2.57
N LYS A 53 1.57 11.55 -1.48
CA LYS A 53 2.09 12.91 -1.47
C LYS A 53 3.59 13.01 -1.77
N VAL A 54 4.37 11.99 -1.42
CA VAL A 54 5.82 11.96 -1.62
C VAL A 54 6.23 11.15 -2.85
N SER A 55 5.29 10.46 -3.48
CA SER A 55 5.55 9.64 -4.67
C SER A 55 5.69 10.50 -5.92
N PRO A 56 6.80 10.37 -6.67
CA PRO A 56 6.91 11.02 -7.98
C PRO A 56 6.02 10.38 -9.06
N LEU A 57 5.37 9.25 -8.75
CA LEU A 57 4.46 8.53 -9.65
C LEU A 57 3.01 8.98 -9.45
N SER A 58 2.72 9.72 -8.38
CA SER A 58 1.37 10.18 -8.05
C SER A 58 0.88 11.23 -9.04
N ASP A 59 -0.37 11.09 -9.45
CA ASP A 59 -1.07 12.06 -10.30
C ASP A 59 -1.22 13.42 -9.58
N THR A 60 -1.56 13.41 -8.31
CA THR A 60 -1.70 14.62 -7.49
C THR A 60 -0.38 15.37 -7.36
N THR A 61 0.71 14.64 -7.15
CA THR A 61 2.07 15.21 -7.01
C THR A 61 2.61 15.74 -8.34
N ASN A 62 2.18 15.17 -9.47
CA ASN A 62 2.61 15.60 -10.81
C ASN A 62 1.75 16.74 -11.36
N LEU A 63 0.47 16.83 -11.01
CA LEU A 63 -0.44 17.82 -11.56
C LEU A 63 -0.04 19.26 -11.20
N ALA A 64 0.30 19.52 -9.95
CA ALA A 64 0.66 20.85 -9.50
C ALA A 64 1.91 21.42 -10.20
N PRO A 65 3.04 20.69 -10.28
CA PRO A 65 4.20 21.11 -11.07
C PRO A 65 3.91 21.29 -12.56
N ALA A 66 3.09 20.41 -13.15
CA ALA A 66 2.74 20.51 -14.55
C ALA A 66 2.01 21.83 -14.88
N VAL A 67 1.14 22.29 -13.99
CA VAL A 67 0.41 23.57 -14.17
C VAL A 67 1.29 24.78 -13.89
N THR A 68 2.19 24.70 -12.90
CA THR A 68 3.04 25.82 -12.48
C THR A 68 4.38 25.90 -13.22
N GLY A 69 4.70 24.91 -14.06
CA GLY A 69 5.97 24.84 -14.78
C GLY A 69 7.18 24.54 -13.90
N THR A 70 6.96 23.95 -12.71
CA THR A 70 8.03 23.55 -11.80
C THR A 70 8.41 22.09 -11.97
N ASP A 71 9.58 21.69 -11.44
CA ASP A 71 10.02 20.30 -11.43
C ASP A 71 9.35 19.50 -10.30
N VAL A 72 8.91 18.27 -10.59
CA VAL A 72 8.23 17.37 -9.64
C VAL A 72 9.05 17.12 -8.38
N PHE A 73 10.35 16.87 -8.53
CA PHE A 73 11.21 16.59 -7.38
C PHE A 73 11.45 17.82 -6.50
N SER A 74 11.51 18.99 -7.12
CA SER A 74 11.57 20.27 -6.40
C SER A 74 10.26 20.52 -5.63
N HIS A 75 9.12 20.20 -6.22
CA HIS A 75 7.82 20.25 -5.55
C HIS A 75 7.76 19.32 -4.35
N ILE A 76 8.11 18.03 -4.52
CA ILE A 76 8.18 17.06 -3.42
C ILE A 76 9.09 17.57 -2.30
N LYS A 77 10.31 18.02 -2.64
CA LYS A 77 11.27 18.53 -1.66
C LYS A 77 10.69 19.69 -0.84
N ASN A 78 9.94 20.57 -1.46
CA ASN A 78 9.30 21.72 -0.79
C ASN A 78 8.14 21.32 0.12
N MET A 79 7.49 20.18 -0.13
CA MET A 79 6.44 19.64 0.74
C MET A 79 7.00 18.89 1.96
N MET A 80 8.22 18.36 1.89
CA MET A 80 8.83 17.53 2.94
C MET A 80 8.84 18.18 4.34
N PRO A 81 9.17 19.47 4.50
CA PRO A 81 9.22 20.12 5.81
C PRO A 81 7.88 20.09 6.57
N THR A 82 6.76 20.01 5.88
CA THR A 82 5.42 19.91 6.49
C THR A 82 4.95 18.46 6.57
N THR A 83 5.26 17.67 5.56
CA THR A 83 4.77 16.29 5.42
C THR A 83 5.46 15.32 6.39
N ILE A 84 6.79 15.45 6.57
CA ILE A 84 7.54 14.57 7.50
C ILE A 84 7.12 14.79 8.96
N PRO A 85 7.07 16.02 9.50
CA PRO A 85 6.62 16.23 10.88
C PRO A 85 5.20 15.74 11.11
N SER A 86 4.27 15.99 10.17
CA SER A 86 2.89 15.49 10.28
C SER A 86 2.84 13.97 10.32
N MET A 87 3.63 13.29 9.50
CA MET A 87 3.74 11.84 9.50
C MET A 87 4.31 11.30 10.81
N LEU A 88 5.35 11.93 11.35
CA LEU A 88 5.96 11.53 12.63
C LEU A 88 4.98 11.69 13.80
N ILE A 89 4.23 12.79 13.84
CA ILE A 89 3.18 13.00 14.85
C ILE A 89 2.12 11.91 14.74
N ALA A 90 1.59 11.69 13.55
CA ALA A 90 0.58 10.65 13.33
C ALA A 90 1.12 9.25 13.68
N PHE A 91 2.35 8.94 13.28
CA PHE A 91 3.01 7.67 13.59
C PHE A 91 3.14 7.47 15.11
N THR A 92 3.54 8.51 15.85
CA THR A 92 3.65 8.46 17.31
C THR A 92 2.29 8.21 17.95
N ILE A 93 1.23 8.90 17.49
CA ILE A 93 -0.13 8.68 17.99
C ILE A 93 -0.57 7.23 17.77
N TYR A 94 -0.39 6.70 16.56
CA TYR A 94 -0.78 5.31 16.25
C TYR A 94 0.11 4.28 16.95
N LEU A 95 1.38 4.59 17.20
CA LEU A 95 2.27 3.73 17.96
C LEU A 95 1.81 3.62 19.41
N VAL A 96 1.57 4.76 20.06
CA VAL A 96 1.05 4.81 21.45
C VAL A 96 -0.31 4.13 21.54
N ALA A 97 -1.23 4.45 20.65
CA ALA A 97 -2.54 3.81 20.61
C ALA A 97 -2.42 2.29 20.40
N GLY A 98 -1.50 1.83 19.54
CA GLY A 98 -1.26 0.41 19.34
C GLY A 98 -0.82 -0.32 20.61
N PHE A 99 0.06 0.28 21.42
CA PHE A 99 0.47 -0.29 22.69
C PHE A 99 -0.62 -0.26 23.77
N THR A 100 -1.53 0.71 23.73
CA THR A 100 -2.61 0.84 24.72
C THR A 100 -3.86 0.05 24.37
N LEU A 101 -4.09 -0.23 23.08
CA LEU A 101 -5.29 -0.92 22.59
C LEU A 101 -5.09 -2.44 22.48
N ILE A 102 -3.85 -2.90 22.39
CA ILE A 102 -3.53 -4.32 22.34
C ILE A 102 -3.18 -4.76 23.77
N ASP A 103 -4.20 -4.99 24.59
CA ASP A 103 -4.01 -5.75 25.82
C ASP A 103 -3.57 -7.15 25.43
N GLY A 104 -2.42 -7.60 25.99
CA GLY A 104 -1.70 -8.81 25.54
C GLY A 104 -2.46 -10.15 25.63
N GLU A 105 -3.72 -10.14 26.06
CA GLU A 105 -4.62 -11.30 26.06
C GLU A 105 -5.57 -11.37 24.86
N GLY A 106 -5.71 -10.27 24.06
CA GLY A 106 -6.69 -10.19 22.99
C GLY A 106 -6.23 -10.70 21.60
N ALA A 107 -4.94 -10.94 21.41
CA ALA A 107 -4.46 -11.56 20.20
C ALA A 107 -4.71 -13.07 20.25
N SER A 108 -5.89 -13.51 19.84
CA SER A 108 -6.12 -14.95 19.72
C SER A 108 -5.22 -15.48 18.60
N PHE A 109 -4.13 -16.16 18.99
CA PHE A 109 -3.23 -16.87 18.05
C PHE A 109 -4.02 -17.77 17.09
N GLU A 110 -5.18 -18.25 17.51
CA GLU A 110 -6.10 -19.05 16.73
C GLU A 110 -6.66 -18.28 15.52
N LYS A 111 -7.07 -17.02 15.68
CA LYS A 111 -7.53 -16.18 14.58
C LYS A 111 -6.39 -15.84 13.60
N ILE A 112 -5.18 -15.58 14.11
CA ILE A 112 -3.99 -15.33 13.28
C ILE A 112 -3.66 -16.58 12.48
N THR A 113 -3.62 -17.73 13.11
CA THR A 113 -3.33 -19.01 12.46
C THR A 113 -4.39 -19.31 11.39
N ALA A 114 -5.67 -19.08 11.66
CA ALA A 114 -6.74 -19.27 10.70
C ALA A 114 -6.58 -18.36 9.45
N ILE A 115 -6.25 -17.08 9.65
CA ILE A 115 -6.00 -16.14 8.55
C ILE A 115 -4.74 -16.54 7.76
N THR A 116 -3.66 -16.91 8.45
CA THR A 116 -2.40 -17.34 7.80
C THR A 116 -2.62 -18.61 6.98
N THR A 117 -3.30 -19.59 7.55
CA THR A 117 -3.63 -20.83 6.85
C THR A 117 -4.53 -20.59 5.64
N ALA A 118 -5.52 -19.71 5.77
CA ALA A 118 -6.39 -19.34 4.64
C ALA A 118 -5.63 -18.59 3.53
N LEU A 119 -4.66 -17.75 3.87
CA LEU A 119 -3.79 -17.09 2.90
C LEU A 119 -2.84 -18.07 2.22
N GLU A 120 -2.18 -18.93 2.97
CA GLU A 120 -1.23 -19.92 2.44
C GLU A 120 -1.92 -20.98 1.57
N SER A 121 -3.18 -21.34 1.88
CA SER A 121 -3.95 -22.29 1.07
C SER A 121 -4.44 -21.71 -0.27
N ASN A 122 -4.65 -20.40 -0.35
CA ASN A 122 -5.21 -19.76 -1.54
C ASN A 122 -4.19 -18.97 -2.37
N PHE A 123 -3.04 -18.62 -1.78
CA PHE A 123 -2.03 -17.79 -2.44
C PHE A 123 -0.64 -18.39 -2.25
N THR A 124 0.09 -18.50 -3.33
CA THR A 124 1.53 -18.83 -3.28
C THR A 124 2.31 -17.55 -2.95
N ILE A 125 2.56 -17.30 -1.66
CA ILE A 125 3.30 -16.12 -1.22
C ILE A 125 4.79 -16.37 -1.42
N SER A 126 5.41 -15.59 -2.32
CA SER A 126 6.83 -15.69 -2.61
C SER A 126 7.48 -14.30 -2.59
N ALA A 127 8.72 -14.22 -2.11
CA ALA A 127 9.49 -12.98 -2.09
C ALA A 127 9.69 -12.39 -3.51
N TRP A 128 9.63 -13.21 -4.55
CA TRP A 128 9.71 -12.77 -5.95
C TRP A 128 8.58 -11.83 -6.35
N LEU A 129 7.42 -11.88 -5.68
CA LEU A 129 6.29 -10.98 -5.93
C LEU A 129 6.57 -9.53 -5.55
N LEU A 130 7.63 -9.28 -4.78
CA LEU A 130 8.09 -7.92 -4.47
C LEU A 130 8.94 -7.30 -5.58
N LEU A 131 9.45 -8.08 -6.54
CA LEU A 131 10.29 -7.56 -7.62
C LEU A 131 9.63 -6.49 -8.48
N PRO A 132 8.36 -6.60 -8.92
CA PRO A 132 7.70 -5.54 -9.65
C PRO A 132 7.62 -4.22 -8.88
N ALA A 133 7.31 -4.28 -7.59
CA ALA A 133 7.27 -3.08 -6.74
C ALA A 133 8.67 -2.47 -6.57
N LEU A 134 9.68 -3.31 -6.34
CA LEU A 134 11.07 -2.86 -6.25
C LEU A 134 11.54 -2.23 -7.57
N LEU A 135 11.19 -2.81 -8.71
CA LEU A 135 11.49 -2.25 -10.03
C LEU A 135 10.94 -0.82 -10.17
N VAL A 136 9.66 -0.63 -9.83
CA VAL A 136 9.00 0.69 -9.91
C VAL A 136 9.70 1.70 -8.99
N ILE A 137 10.04 1.30 -7.76
CA ILE A 137 10.78 2.17 -6.82
C ILE A 137 12.15 2.55 -7.40
N VAL A 138 12.90 1.61 -7.95
CA VAL A 138 14.22 1.87 -8.56
C VAL A 138 14.10 2.84 -9.74
N LEU A 139 13.09 2.66 -10.60
CA LEU A 139 12.84 3.56 -11.73
C LEU A 139 12.48 4.97 -11.26
N ALA A 140 11.65 5.08 -10.22
CA ALA A 140 11.31 6.35 -9.60
C ALA A 140 12.54 7.07 -9.01
N VAL A 141 13.39 6.36 -8.28
CA VAL A 141 14.66 6.90 -7.74
C VAL A 141 15.60 7.35 -8.86
N LYS A 142 15.61 6.63 -9.99
CA LYS A 142 16.36 7.03 -11.20
C LYS A 142 15.74 8.19 -11.97
N ARG A 143 14.67 8.80 -11.44
CA ARG A 143 13.95 9.93 -12.07
C ARG A 143 13.42 9.62 -13.47
N MET A 144 13.06 8.37 -13.73
CA MET A 144 12.40 7.99 -14.97
C MET A 144 10.99 8.60 -15.01
N PRO A 145 10.46 8.97 -16.19
CA PRO A 145 9.11 9.49 -16.30
C PRO A 145 8.07 8.53 -15.71
N PRO A 146 6.99 9.03 -15.05
CA PRO A 146 6.02 8.20 -14.35
C PRO A 146 5.34 7.16 -15.24
N ILE A 147 4.90 7.53 -16.45
CA ILE A 147 4.15 6.64 -17.37
C ILE A 147 4.97 5.40 -17.76
N PRO A 148 6.21 5.52 -18.27
CA PRO A 148 7.04 4.34 -18.56
C PRO A 148 7.34 3.49 -17.32
N SER A 149 7.53 4.11 -16.15
CA SER A 149 7.82 3.41 -14.89
C SER A 149 6.65 2.55 -14.44
N LEU A 150 5.43 3.09 -14.48
CA LEU A 150 4.20 2.37 -14.17
C LEU A 150 3.95 1.24 -15.17
N PHE A 151 4.13 1.49 -16.46
CA PHE A 151 3.95 0.48 -17.50
C PHE A 151 4.94 -0.69 -17.32
N ALA A 152 6.21 -0.41 -17.03
CA ALA A 152 7.20 -1.43 -16.71
C ALA A 152 6.80 -2.23 -15.47
N GLY A 153 6.26 -1.59 -14.45
CA GLY A 153 5.75 -2.22 -13.24
C GLY A 153 4.57 -3.17 -13.52
N VAL A 154 3.63 -2.72 -14.35
CA VAL A 154 2.47 -3.54 -14.76
C VAL A 154 2.92 -4.78 -15.54
N LEU A 155 3.83 -4.64 -16.50
CA LEU A 155 4.38 -5.77 -17.27
C LEU A 155 5.13 -6.75 -16.35
N ALA A 156 6.00 -6.24 -15.47
CA ALA A 156 6.73 -7.07 -14.52
C ALA A 156 5.78 -7.80 -13.57
N GLY A 157 4.73 -7.13 -13.09
CA GLY A 157 3.69 -7.72 -12.25
C GLY A 157 2.91 -8.81 -12.95
N ALA A 158 2.53 -8.59 -14.22
CA ALA A 158 1.85 -9.60 -15.03
C ALA A 158 2.72 -10.85 -15.24
N VAL A 159 4.00 -10.67 -15.57
CA VAL A 159 4.96 -11.78 -15.75
C VAL A 159 5.16 -12.53 -14.42
N ALA A 160 5.33 -11.82 -13.31
CA ALA A 160 5.48 -12.43 -11.99
C ALA A 160 4.23 -13.23 -11.58
N ALA A 161 3.04 -12.73 -11.88
CA ALA A 161 1.77 -13.42 -11.63
C ALA A 161 1.64 -14.70 -12.49
N MET A 162 1.99 -14.63 -13.77
CA MET A 162 1.97 -15.79 -14.67
C MET A 162 2.92 -16.90 -14.20
N ILE A 163 4.12 -16.54 -13.74
CA ILE A 163 5.13 -17.51 -13.27
C ILE A 163 4.69 -18.15 -11.95
N ASN A 164 4.12 -17.37 -11.04
CA ASN A 164 3.88 -17.82 -9.66
C ASN A 164 2.52 -18.51 -9.48
N GLN A 165 1.51 -18.14 -10.25
CA GLN A 165 0.14 -18.69 -10.13
C GLN A 165 -0.23 -19.68 -11.25
N GLY A 166 0.74 -19.99 -12.15
CA GLY A 166 0.47 -20.84 -13.31
C GLY A 166 -0.63 -20.23 -14.20
N ALA A 167 -0.32 -19.85 -15.42
CA ALA A 167 -1.08 -19.08 -16.40
C ALA A 167 -2.63 -19.29 -16.47
N GLY A 168 -3.31 -19.16 -15.35
CA GLY A 168 -4.77 -19.06 -15.26
C GLY A 168 -5.13 -17.60 -15.17
N ILE A 169 -5.74 -17.01 -16.20
CA ILE A 169 -6.46 -15.75 -16.09
C ILE A 169 -7.42 -15.92 -14.92
N PRO A 170 -7.35 -15.07 -13.86
CA PRO A 170 -8.30 -15.15 -12.76
C PRO A 170 -9.72 -15.16 -13.36
N LYS A 171 -10.47 -16.22 -13.13
CA LYS A 171 -11.91 -16.20 -13.45
C LYS A 171 -12.52 -15.16 -12.53
N PHE A 172 -12.71 -13.96 -13.03
CA PHE A 172 -13.55 -13.00 -12.33
C PHE A 172 -14.93 -13.66 -12.14
N PRO A 173 -15.47 -13.71 -10.92
CA PRO A 173 -16.82 -14.18 -10.71
C PRO A 173 -17.72 -13.32 -11.59
N THR A 174 -18.33 -13.92 -12.58
CA THR A 174 -19.34 -13.24 -13.37
C THR A 174 -20.52 -12.94 -12.46
N PHE A 175 -21.13 -11.77 -12.63
CA PHE A 175 -22.25 -11.26 -11.82
C PHE A 175 -23.47 -12.19 -11.81
N GLY A 176 -23.41 -13.34 -12.46
CA GLY A 176 -24.44 -14.36 -12.59
C GLY A 176 -24.33 -15.58 -11.68
N ASP A 177 -23.22 -15.78 -10.97
CA ASP A 177 -23.00 -16.99 -10.16
C ASP A 177 -23.52 -16.90 -8.71
N ARG A 178 -24.42 -15.95 -8.43
CA ARG A 178 -25.17 -15.89 -7.18
C ARG A 178 -26.62 -16.28 -7.47
N GLY A 179 -26.84 -17.57 -7.59
CA GLY A 179 -28.14 -18.21 -7.50
C GLY A 179 -28.26 -18.92 -6.17
#